data_cf359c3b63f043c7075d181f58fd70a9
#
_entry.id   cf359c3b63f043c7075d181f58fd70a9
#
_cell.length_a   1.000
_cell.length_b   1.000
_cell.length_c   1.000
_cell.angle_alpha   90.00
_cell.angle_beta   90.00
_cell.angle_gamma   90.00
#
_symmetry.space_group_name_H-M   'P 1'
#
loop_
_entity.id
_entity.type
_entity.pdbx_description
1 polymer ?
#
loop_
_entity_poly.entity_id
_entity_poly.type
_entity_poly.pdbx_seq_one_letter_code
_entity_poly.pdbx_strand_id
1 'polypeptide(L)'
;MFALLKDRLSDLDDLLLHDDSPKEAWALISDEKIMRRVIARELRRTANSLYTVDQEVVTADEKETDIRLRSALSKHEAVIELKLGNAKRSAKELLDTIEGQLVRKYMAAEHCKAGALLLTLAEDRQWQHPVEKRLIKADELLSLLIAQADRAQQVLGGGTYICVHLLDLRQ
;
A
#
# COMPACT_ATOMS: atom_id res chain seq x y z
N MET A 1 -11.86 -10.24 3.64
CA MET A 1 -10.48 -9.77 3.31
C MET A 1 -10.27 -8.27 3.53
N PHE A 2 -11.19 -7.38 3.15
CA PHE A 2 -10.94 -5.94 3.30
C PHE A 2 -10.80 -5.48 4.76
N ALA A 3 -11.69 -5.91 5.65
CA ALA A 3 -11.54 -5.61 7.09
C ALA A 3 -10.20 -6.11 7.63
N LEU A 4 -9.85 -7.36 7.34
CA LEU A 4 -8.55 -7.94 7.72
C LEU A 4 -7.37 -7.13 7.16
N LEU A 5 -7.44 -6.70 5.89
CA LEU A 5 -6.39 -5.86 5.29
C LEU A 5 -6.22 -4.55 6.08
N LYS A 6 -7.31 -3.86 6.40
CA LYS A 6 -7.27 -2.62 7.19
C LYS A 6 -6.71 -2.85 8.60
N ASP A 7 -7.14 -3.92 9.26
CA ASP A 7 -6.63 -4.27 10.60
C ASP A 7 -5.12 -4.51 10.55
N ARG A 8 -4.63 -5.24 9.54
CA ARG A 8 -3.18 -5.48 9.38
C ARG A 8 -2.38 -4.22 9.06
N LEU A 9 -2.94 -3.28 8.31
CA LEU A 9 -2.29 -1.98 8.08
C LEU A 9 -2.27 -1.14 9.36
N SER A 10 -3.33 -1.17 10.16
CA SER A 10 -3.35 -0.53 11.48
C SER A 10 -2.35 -1.15 12.45
N ASP A 11 -2.17 -2.47 12.44
CA ASP A 11 -1.14 -3.13 13.26
C ASP A 11 0.29 -2.65 12.92
N LEU A 12 0.53 -2.22 11.67
CA LEU A 12 1.81 -1.61 11.30
C LEU A 12 1.99 -0.23 11.94
N ASP A 13 0.92 0.58 12.02
CA ASP A 13 0.98 1.86 12.74
C ASP A 13 1.23 1.63 14.23
N ASP A 14 0.50 0.69 14.84
CA ASP A 14 0.66 0.35 16.25
C ASP A 14 2.11 -0.10 16.55
N LEU A 15 2.70 -0.92 15.67
CA LEU A 15 4.10 -1.34 15.79
C LEU A 15 5.07 -0.15 15.81
N LEU A 16 4.76 0.92 15.08
CA LEU A 16 5.61 2.12 15.05
C LEU A 16 5.49 2.99 16.30
N LEU A 17 4.51 2.74 17.17
CA LEU A 17 4.29 3.48 18.43
C LEU A 17 4.95 2.81 19.64
N HIS A 18 5.45 1.59 19.51
CA HIS A 18 6.11 0.86 20.60
C HIS A 18 7.53 1.38 20.86
N ASP A 19 8.03 1.19 22.10
CA ASP A 19 9.37 1.62 22.51
C ASP A 19 10.50 0.91 21.72
N ASP A 20 10.25 -0.34 21.29
CA ASP A 20 11.14 -1.13 20.43
C ASP A 20 10.78 -1.01 18.94
N SER A 21 10.16 0.09 18.57
CA SER A 21 9.69 0.37 17.20
C SER A 21 10.82 0.26 16.17
N PRO A 22 10.56 -0.39 15.04
CA PRO A 22 11.50 -0.41 13.92
C PRO A 22 11.52 0.88 13.11
N LYS A 23 10.82 1.93 13.53
CA LYS A 23 10.55 3.17 12.78
C LYS A 23 11.83 3.79 12.21
N GLU A 24 12.86 3.99 13.04
CA GLU A 24 14.13 4.56 12.62
C GLU A 24 14.83 3.71 11.55
N ALA A 25 14.86 2.39 11.76
CA ALA A 25 15.48 1.47 10.80
C ALA A 25 14.72 1.45 9.46
N TRP A 26 13.39 1.51 9.51
CA TRP A 26 12.56 1.53 8.30
C TRP A 26 12.67 2.86 7.56
N ALA A 27 12.85 3.99 8.26
CA ALA A 27 13.05 5.29 7.66
C ALA A 27 14.32 5.37 6.78
N LEU A 28 15.33 4.54 7.06
CA LEU A 28 16.57 4.47 6.29
C LEU A 28 16.44 3.63 5.00
N ILE A 29 15.34 2.93 4.80
CA ILE A 29 15.14 2.08 3.63
C ILE A 29 14.76 2.94 2.43
N SER A 30 15.64 2.98 1.42
CA SER A 30 15.45 3.70 0.16
C SER A 30 15.09 2.78 -1.02
N ASP A 31 15.11 1.47 -0.83
CA ASP A 31 14.76 0.45 -1.83
C ASP A 31 13.37 -0.12 -1.55
N GLU A 32 12.48 0.00 -2.52
CA GLU A 32 11.09 -0.46 -2.43
C GLU A 32 10.99 -1.98 -2.24
N LYS A 33 11.94 -2.75 -2.82
CA LYS A 33 12.01 -4.20 -2.64
C LYS A 33 12.34 -4.60 -1.21
N ILE A 34 13.27 -3.85 -0.60
CA ILE A 34 13.66 -4.09 0.79
C ILE A 34 12.48 -3.74 1.71
N MET A 35 11.86 -2.57 1.52
CA MET A 35 10.70 -2.17 2.31
C MET A 35 9.57 -3.20 2.20
N ARG A 36 9.27 -3.67 0.98
CA ARG A 36 8.27 -4.71 0.75
C ARG A 36 8.55 -5.99 1.53
N ARG A 37 9.81 -6.44 1.55
CA ARG A 37 10.21 -7.65 2.31
C ARG A 37 10.01 -7.46 3.80
N VAL A 38 10.34 -6.29 4.32
CA VAL A 38 10.18 -5.93 5.72
C VAL A 38 8.70 -5.93 6.11
N ILE A 39 7.87 -5.22 5.36
CA ILE A 39 6.41 -5.18 5.57
C ILE A 39 5.78 -6.59 5.46
N ALA A 40 6.14 -7.35 4.43
CA ALA A 40 5.63 -8.71 4.28
C ALA A 40 6.04 -9.64 5.43
N ARG A 41 7.21 -9.43 6.03
CA ARG A 41 7.65 -10.18 7.20
C ARG A 41 6.77 -9.86 8.42
N GLU A 42 6.46 -8.59 8.66
CA GLU A 42 5.58 -8.21 9.77
C GLU A 42 4.15 -8.74 9.57
N LEU A 43 3.63 -8.63 8.36
CA LEU A 43 2.34 -9.21 8.03
C LEU A 43 2.30 -10.72 8.24
N ARG A 44 3.40 -11.46 8.01
CA ARG A 44 3.48 -12.90 8.33
C ARG A 44 3.46 -13.14 9.83
N ARG A 45 4.11 -12.29 10.64
CA ARG A 45 4.11 -12.41 12.11
C ARG A 45 2.71 -12.30 12.68
N THR A 46 1.88 -11.44 12.09
CA THR A 46 0.50 -11.18 12.55
C THR A 46 -0.56 -12.04 11.85
N ALA A 47 -0.15 -13.00 11.02
CA ALA A 47 -1.09 -13.80 10.22
C ALA A 47 -2.04 -14.68 11.05
N ASN A 48 -1.58 -15.21 12.19
CA ASN A 48 -2.38 -16.01 13.14
C ASN A 48 -3.23 -17.10 12.44
N SER A 49 -2.70 -17.72 11.41
CA SER A 49 -3.39 -18.72 10.57
C SER A 49 -4.64 -18.22 9.84
N LEU A 50 -4.91 -16.93 9.83
CA LEU A 50 -6.04 -16.32 9.12
C LEU A 50 -5.78 -16.13 7.63
N TYR A 51 -4.51 -15.95 7.27
CA TYR A 51 -4.08 -15.74 5.88
C TYR A 51 -2.62 -16.16 5.69
N THR A 52 -2.23 -16.32 4.44
CA THR A 52 -0.83 -16.41 4.02
C THR A 52 -0.39 -15.14 3.33
N VAL A 53 0.91 -14.86 3.35
CA VAL A 53 1.53 -13.70 2.70
C VAL A 53 2.44 -14.18 1.60
N ASP A 54 2.05 -13.92 0.37
CA ASP A 54 2.87 -14.17 -0.80
C ASP A 54 3.54 -12.88 -1.25
N GLN A 55 4.79 -13.00 -1.62
CA GLN A 55 5.49 -12.01 -2.44
C GLN A 55 5.66 -12.65 -3.81
N GLU A 56 5.15 -12.04 -4.85
CA GLU A 56 5.41 -12.59 -6.17
C GLU A 56 6.91 -12.66 -6.46
N VAL A 57 7.34 -13.82 -6.86
CA VAL A 57 8.71 -14.06 -7.37
C VAL A 57 8.85 -13.24 -8.63
N VAL A 58 9.98 -12.56 -8.78
CA VAL A 58 10.38 -11.84 -9.99
C VAL A 58 10.04 -12.69 -11.21
N THR A 59 9.04 -12.26 -12.00
CA THR A 59 8.85 -12.79 -13.33
C THR A 59 10.01 -12.29 -14.22
N ALA A 60 10.34 -13.02 -15.28
CA ALA A 60 11.46 -12.74 -16.18
C ALA A 60 11.48 -11.30 -16.73
N ASP A 61 10.38 -10.56 -16.62
CA ASP A 61 10.19 -9.18 -17.09
C ASP A 61 10.51 -8.11 -16.05
N GLU A 62 11.16 -8.46 -14.92
CA GLU A 62 11.55 -7.54 -13.82
C GLU A 62 10.41 -6.70 -13.21
N LYS A 63 9.16 -6.98 -13.54
CA LYS A 63 7.99 -6.30 -12.95
C LYS A 63 7.66 -6.94 -11.61
N GLU A 64 8.34 -6.47 -10.62
CA GLU A 64 8.13 -6.90 -9.25
C GLU A 64 6.82 -6.43 -8.71
N THR A 65 6.30 -7.25 -7.89
CA THR A 65 4.95 -7.22 -7.45
C THR A 65 4.82 -7.11 -5.96
N ASP A 66 3.74 -6.75 -5.60
CA ASP A 66 2.99 -6.47 -4.43
C ASP A 66 3.04 -7.55 -3.37
N ILE A 67 2.56 -7.18 -2.22
CA ILE A 67 2.28 -8.12 -1.14
C ILE A 67 0.85 -8.61 -1.34
N ARG A 68 0.67 -9.93 -1.39
CA ARG A 68 -0.62 -10.56 -1.52
C ARG A 68 -0.98 -11.34 -0.26
N LEU A 69 -2.15 -11.05 0.29
CA LEU A 69 -2.73 -11.77 1.41
C LEU A 69 -3.78 -12.73 0.88
N ARG A 70 -3.64 -14.03 1.16
CA ARG A 70 -4.63 -15.05 0.80
C ARG A 70 -5.31 -15.58 2.03
N SER A 71 -6.63 -15.53 2.05
CA SER A 71 -7.41 -16.07 3.16
C SER A 71 -7.15 -17.58 3.32
N ALA A 72 -6.95 -18.03 4.57
CA ALA A 72 -6.86 -19.44 4.87
C ALA A 72 -8.25 -20.15 4.84
N LEU A 73 -9.33 -19.37 4.92
CA LEU A 73 -10.70 -19.89 5.06
C LEU A 73 -11.54 -19.76 3.79
N SER A 74 -11.04 -19.06 2.76
CA SER A 74 -11.79 -18.77 1.54
C SER A 74 -10.86 -18.56 0.35
N LYS A 75 -11.44 -18.39 -0.84
CA LYS A 75 -10.68 -18.03 -2.06
C LYS A 75 -10.35 -16.54 -2.15
N HIS A 76 -10.75 -15.73 -1.16
CA HIS A 76 -10.57 -14.29 -1.23
C HIS A 76 -9.13 -13.88 -0.97
N GLU A 77 -8.68 -12.95 -1.78
CA GLU A 77 -7.35 -12.36 -1.70
C GLU A 77 -7.46 -10.84 -1.48
N ALA A 78 -6.40 -10.27 -0.91
CA ALA A 78 -6.17 -8.83 -0.87
C ALA A 78 -4.75 -8.54 -1.37
N VAL A 79 -4.56 -7.36 -1.96
CA VAL A 79 -3.27 -6.94 -2.48
C VAL A 79 -2.85 -5.60 -1.86
N ILE A 80 -1.57 -5.46 -1.57
CA ILE A 80 -0.96 -4.22 -1.11
C ILE A 80 0.07 -3.79 -2.15
N GLU A 81 -0.20 -2.70 -2.83
CA GLU A 81 0.79 -1.98 -3.64
C GLU A 81 1.57 -1.05 -2.72
N LEU A 82 2.88 -1.24 -2.61
CA LEU A 82 3.74 -0.41 -1.77
C LEU A 82 4.50 0.62 -2.60
N LYS A 83 4.54 1.86 -2.12
CA LYS A 83 5.34 2.94 -2.68
C LYS A 83 6.12 3.69 -1.61
N LEU A 84 7.36 4.03 -1.92
CA LEU A 84 8.14 4.91 -1.07
C LEU A 84 7.80 6.37 -1.41
N GLY A 85 7.28 7.12 -0.44
CA GLY A 85 6.97 8.54 -0.60
C GLY A 85 8.22 9.40 -0.85
N ASN A 86 9.37 8.96 -0.34
CA ASN A 86 10.66 9.63 -0.54
C ASN A 86 11.27 9.40 -1.94
N ALA A 87 10.77 8.43 -2.70
CA ALA A 87 11.21 8.22 -4.07
C ALA A 87 10.81 9.42 -4.96
N LYS A 88 11.55 9.64 -6.05
CA LYS A 88 11.29 10.72 -7.02
C LYS A 88 10.02 10.43 -7.84
N ARG A 89 8.86 10.37 -7.19
CA ARG A 89 7.55 10.21 -7.83
C ARG A 89 6.73 11.47 -7.68
N SER A 90 6.05 11.87 -8.72
CA SER A 90 5.06 12.96 -8.70
C SER A 90 3.76 12.51 -8.05
N ALA A 91 2.93 13.46 -7.61
CA ALA A 91 1.58 13.15 -7.13
C ALA A 91 0.74 12.44 -8.22
N LYS A 92 0.92 12.84 -9.49
CA LYS A 92 0.23 12.20 -10.62
C LYS A 92 0.60 10.73 -10.74
N GLU A 93 1.88 10.37 -10.67
CA GLU A 93 2.33 8.97 -10.76
C GLU A 93 1.77 8.12 -9.60
N LEU A 94 1.67 8.70 -8.39
CA LEU A 94 1.05 8.01 -7.25
C LEU A 94 -0.45 7.79 -7.46
N LEU A 95 -1.17 8.77 -8.00
CA LEU A 95 -2.58 8.62 -8.37
C LEU A 95 -2.78 7.56 -9.47
N ASP A 96 -1.94 7.62 -10.51
CA ASP A 96 -1.99 6.66 -11.63
C ASP A 96 -1.68 5.22 -11.18
N THR A 97 -0.95 5.04 -10.06
CA THR A 97 -0.69 3.71 -9.45
C THR A 97 -1.98 3.01 -9.05
N ILE A 98 -2.96 3.73 -8.51
CA ILE A 98 -4.24 3.14 -8.06
C ILE A 98 -4.97 2.51 -9.24
N GLU A 99 -5.13 3.21 -10.34
CA GLU A 99 -5.83 2.67 -11.52
C GLU A 99 -4.97 1.69 -12.32
N GLY A 100 -3.71 2.04 -12.56
CA GLY A 100 -2.82 1.31 -13.44
C GLY A 100 -2.33 0.00 -12.86
N GLN A 101 -1.90 0.03 -11.59
CA GLN A 101 -1.31 -1.15 -10.95
C GLN A 101 -2.34 -1.86 -10.08
N LEU A 102 -2.93 -1.17 -9.10
CA LEU A 102 -3.82 -1.81 -8.14
C LEU A 102 -5.07 -2.36 -8.82
N VAL A 103 -5.80 -1.54 -9.58
CA VAL A 103 -7.07 -1.95 -10.21
C VAL A 103 -6.82 -2.88 -11.39
N ARG A 104 -6.12 -2.41 -12.42
CA ARG A 104 -6.03 -3.14 -13.70
C ARG A 104 -5.20 -4.41 -13.61
N LYS A 105 -4.12 -4.40 -12.82
CA LYS A 105 -3.20 -5.52 -12.77
C LYS A 105 -3.62 -6.58 -11.75
N TYR A 106 -4.08 -6.16 -10.56
CA TYR A 106 -4.28 -7.08 -9.46
C TYR A 106 -5.72 -7.38 -9.14
N MET A 107 -6.59 -6.38 -9.17
CA MET A 107 -7.99 -6.55 -8.81
C MET A 107 -8.88 -7.00 -9.98
N ALA A 108 -8.29 -7.25 -11.16
CA ALA A 108 -8.98 -7.88 -12.29
C ALA A 108 -9.38 -9.34 -12.00
N ALA A 109 -8.69 -10.01 -11.07
CA ALA A 109 -9.02 -11.37 -10.66
C ALA A 109 -10.31 -11.41 -9.81
N GLU A 110 -11.19 -12.36 -10.11
CA GLU A 110 -12.52 -12.49 -9.48
C GLU A 110 -12.45 -12.59 -7.94
N HIS A 111 -11.41 -13.20 -7.39
CA HIS A 111 -11.22 -13.41 -5.95
C HIS A 111 -10.42 -12.31 -5.26
N CYS A 112 -9.85 -11.37 -6.00
CA CYS A 112 -9.11 -10.22 -5.45
C CYS A 112 -10.00 -8.97 -5.43
N LYS A 113 -10.81 -8.83 -4.37
CA LYS A 113 -11.77 -7.74 -4.20
C LYS A 113 -11.34 -6.69 -3.17
N ALA A 114 -10.15 -6.83 -2.61
CA ALA A 114 -9.60 -5.89 -1.63
C ALA A 114 -8.20 -5.45 -2.05
N GLY A 115 -7.94 -4.16 -2.02
CA GLY A 115 -6.64 -3.59 -2.36
C GLY A 115 -6.27 -2.42 -1.47
N ALA A 116 -4.98 -2.20 -1.28
CA ALA A 116 -4.44 -1.04 -0.58
C ALA A 116 -3.25 -0.46 -1.34
N LEU A 117 -3.20 0.87 -1.42
CA LEU A 117 -1.96 1.58 -1.69
C LEU A 117 -1.32 1.92 -0.33
N LEU A 118 -0.18 1.31 -0.03
CA LEU A 118 0.63 1.61 1.15
C LEU A 118 1.75 2.57 0.76
N LEU A 119 1.68 3.80 1.25
CA LEU A 119 2.70 4.82 1.05
C LEU A 119 3.53 4.95 2.33
N THR A 120 4.84 4.78 2.27
CA THR A 120 5.73 5.06 3.41
C THR A 120 6.33 6.46 3.26
N LEU A 121 6.49 7.19 4.35
CA LEU A 121 7.06 8.54 4.33
C LEU A 121 8.07 8.70 5.47
N ALA A 122 9.36 8.83 5.12
CA ALA A 122 10.45 8.95 6.09
C ALA A 122 10.95 10.40 6.28
N GLU A 123 10.57 11.32 5.39
CA GLU A 123 10.99 12.72 5.42
C GLU A 123 9.82 13.63 5.04
N ASP A 124 9.87 14.87 5.51
CA ASP A 124 8.95 15.89 5.03
C ASP A 124 9.20 16.19 3.56
N ARG A 125 8.15 16.09 2.78
CA ARG A 125 8.19 16.31 1.34
C ARG A 125 6.98 17.07 0.85
N GLN A 126 7.16 17.75 -0.26
CA GLN A 126 6.09 18.39 -1.01
C GLN A 126 6.01 17.81 -2.42
N TRP A 127 4.81 17.78 -2.95
CA TRP A 127 4.49 17.35 -4.31
C TRP A 127 3.81 18.49 -5.06
N GLN A 128 3.95 18.50 -6.37
CA GLN A 128 3.17 19.40 -7.20
C GLN A 128 1.76 18.84 -7.37
N HIS A 129 0.74 19.64 -7.03
CA HIS A 129 -0.66 19.25 -7.26
C HIS A 129 -0.89 18.97 -8.76
N PRO A 130 -1.51 17.85 -9.14
CA PRO A 130 -1.57 17.40 -10.53
C PRO A 130 -2.31 18.38 -11.45
N VAL A 131 -3.29 19.12 -10.93
CA VAL A 131 -4.12 20.08 -11.69
C VAL A 131 -3.67 21.51 -11.41
N GLU A 132 -3.69 21.93 -10.14
CA GLU A 132 -3.45 23.33 -9.74
C GLU A 132 -1.99 23.78 -9.81
N LYS A 133 -1.05 22.83 -9.94
CA LYS A 133 0.40 23.06 -10.07
C LYS A 133 1.07 23.71 -8.84
N ARG A 134 0.33 23.98 -7.76
CA ARG A 134 0.90 24.42 -6.48
C ARG A 134 1.56 23.27 -5.72
N LEU A 135 2.37 23.60 -4.73
CA LEU A 135 2.95 22.59 -3.84
C LEU A 135 1.93 22.15 -2.78
N ILE A 136 1.88 20.88 -2.52
CA ILE A 136 1.03 20.22 -1.52
C ILE A 136 1.86 19.36 -0.57
N LYS A 137 1.41 19.23 0.67
CA LYS A 137 2.02 18.36 1.68
C LYS A 137 1.41 16.96 1.68
N ALA A 138 1.94 16.10 2.56
CA ALA A 138 1.53 14.71 2.66
C ALA A 138 0.03 14.53 2.93
N ASP A 139 -0.56 15.34 3.82
CA ASP A 139 -1.98 15.24 4.17
C ASP A 139 -2.91 15.52 2.98
N GLU A 140 -2.54 16.53 2.19
CA GLU A 140 -3.30 16.85 0.99
C GLU A 140 -3.10 15.81 -0.12
N LEU A 141 -1.87 15.32 -0.29
CA LEU A 141 -1.61 14.18 -1.18
C LEU A 141 -2.44 12.95 -0.77
N LEU A 142 -2.47 12.62 0.53
CA LEU A 142 -3.25 11.51 1.05
C LEU A 142 -4.74 11.68 0.73
N SER A 143 -5.27 12.89 0.92
CA SER A 143 -6.66 13.21 0.57
C SER A 143 -6.96 13.00 -0.92
N LEU A 144 -6.04 13.39 -1.80
CA LEU A 144 -6.17 13.16 -3.25
C LEU A 144 -6.14 11.67 -3.60
N LEU A 145 -5.25 10.90 -2.95
CA LEU A 145 -5.14 9.46 -3.16
C LEU A 145 -6.39 8.73 -2.68
N ILE A 146 -6.94 9.10 -1.52
CA ILE A 146 -8.19 8.55 -0.99
C ILE A 146 -9.34 8.84 -1.97
N ALA A 147 -9.48 10.08 -2.42
CA ALA A 147 -10.51 10.46 -3.38
C ALA A 147 -10.37 9.70 -4.72
N GLN A 148 -9.15 9.37 -5.14
CA GLN A 148 -8.90 8.55 -6.32
C GLN A 148 -9.29 7.08 -6.08
N ALA A 149 -8.99 6.53 -4.91
CA ALA A 149 -9.37 5.17 -4.52
C ALA A 149 -10.90 5.02 -4.49
N ASP A 150 -11.60 5.99 -3.90
CA ASP A 150 -13.06 6.00 -3.84
C ASP A 150 -13.69 6.04 -5.24
N ARG A 151 -13.15 6.86 -6.14
CA ARG A 151 -13.61 6.92 -7.55
C ARG A 151 -13.39 5.57 -8.25
N ALA A 152 -12.22 4.99 -8.10
CA ALA A 152 -11.90 3.69 -8.69
C ALA A 152 -12.83 2.59 -8.15
N GLN A 153 -13.13 2.60 -6.86
CA GLN A 153 -14.05 1.68 -6.22
C GLN A 153 -15.48 1.83 -6.75
N GLN A 154 -15.94 3.07 -6.93
CA GLN A 154 -17.28 3.34 -7.52
C GLN A 154 -17.40 2.81 -8.97
N VAL A 155 -16.36 2.99 -9.78
CA VAL A 155 -16.32 2.50 -11.16
C VAL A 155 -16.32 0.97 -11.22
N LEU A 156 -15.58 0.32 -10.34
CA LEU A 156 -15.52 -1.16 -10.28
C LEU A 156 -16.81 -1.77 -9.75
N GLY A 157 -17.52 -1.09 -8.87
CA GLY A 157 -18.75 -1.58 -8.26
C GLY A 157 -18.60 -2.86 -7.44
N GLY A 158 -19.70 -3.51 -7.18
CA GLY A 158 -19.85 -4.92 -6.81
C GLY A 158 -18.93 -5.51 -5.74
N GLY A 159 -18.79 -4.87 -4.56
CA GLY A 159 -18.03 -5.47 -3.45
C GLY A 159 -16.53 -5.39 -3.59
N THR A 160 -16.03 -4.49 -4.44
CA THR A 160 -14.61 -4.14 -4.54
C THR A 160 -14.29 -3.02 -3.57
N TYR A 161 -13.18 -3.14 -2.86
CA TYR A 161 -12.76 -2.21 -1.82
C TYR A 161 -11.30 -1.82 -2.00
N ILE A 162 -11.04 -0.51 -2.01
CA ILE A 162 -9.70 0.04 -2.13
C ILE A 162 -9.48 1.04 -0.99
N CYS A 163 -8.34 0.95 -0.33
CA CYS A 163 -7.93 1.96 0.65
C CYS A 163 -6.54 2.49 0.34
N VAL A 164 -6.25 3.64 0.91
CA VAL A 164 -4.91 4.23 0.93
C VAL A 164 -4.48 4.30 2.38
N HIS A 165 -3.25 3.90 2.64
CA HIS A 165 -2.66 3.92 3.96
C HIS A 165 -1.30 4.60 3.92
N LEU A 166 -1.09 5.58 4.80
CA LEU A 166 0.19 6.27 4.96
C LEU A 166 0.89 5.72 6.20
N LEU A 167 1.99 5.04 6.01
CA LEU A 167 2.88 4.61 7.09
C LEU A 167 3.90 5.72 7.35
N ASP A 168 3.68 6.48 8.42
CA ASP A 168 4.49 7.65 8.75
C ASP A 168 5.75 7.25 9.54
N LEU A 169 6.88 7.29 8.85
CA LEU A 169 8.20 6.97 9.41
C LEU A 169 8.98 8.24 9.80
N ARG A 170 8.40 9.43 9.67
CA ARG A 170 9.05 10.70 10.05
C ARG A 170 9.27 10.77 11.56
N GLN A 171 10.37 11.35 11.96
CA GLN A 171 10.72 11.58 13.36
C GLN A 171 10.10 12.85 13.90
#